data_63ef335f60111aadd59fb2e4b5ce3e8f
#
_entry.id   63ef335f60111aadd59fb2e4b5ce3e8f
#
_cell.length_a   1.000
_cell.length_b   1.000
_cell.length_c   1.000
_cell.angle_alpha   90.00
_cell.angle_beta   90.00
_cell.angle_gamma   90.00
#
_symmetry.space_group_name_H-M   'P 1'
#
loop_
_entity.id
_entity.type
_entity.pdbx_description
1 polymer ?
#
loop_
_entity_poly.entity_id
_entity_poly.type
_entity_poly.pdbx_seq_one_letter_code
_entity_poly.pdbx_strand_id
1 'polypeptide(L)'
;RQRQMCIRDSLLQYGLPAVRWVGGPEMELIAIATNGRIVPRFEDLTPDKLGHAGLVREMSFGTTRDRMLVIEECANTRAVTAFLRGSNKMVIDEAKRALHDAMCVVRSLVRDNRVVYGGGAAEVCASIAVAQSADEIASMEQYATRAFSAALDVIPLALAENSGLAPIESLAMVKSKQVTESDARYGIDCMGRGNNNMKECHVFDPLVSKRQQLLLATQLVRAVLKIDDVIEQHA
;
A
#
# COMPACT_ATOMS: atom_id res chain seq x y z
N ARG A 1 -28.39 -23.02 -3.72
CA ARG A 1 -27.73 -23.90 -2.71
C ARG A 1 -27.81 -25.39 -3.07
N GLN A 2 -28.96 -25.91 -3.47
CA GLN A 2 -29.13 -27.35 -3.85
C GLN A 2 -28.26 -27.78 -5.03
N ARG A 3 -28.17 -27.00 -6.13
CA ARG A 3 -27.31 -27.31 -7.30
C ARG A 3 -25.81 -27.47 -6.93
N GLN A 4 -25.31 -26.64 -6.03
CA GLN A 4 -23.90 -26.71 -5.61
C GLN A 4 -23.61 -27.95 -4.75
N MET A 5 -24.56 -28.42 -3.96
CA MET A 5 -24.42 -29.69 -3.23
C MET A 5 -24.36 -30.86 -4.19
N CYS A 6 -25.26 -30.96 -5.19
CA CYS A 6 -25.29 -32.04 -6.16
C CYS A 6 -24.00 -32.15 -6.97
N ILE A 7 -23.42 -31.03 -7.40
CA ILE A 7 -22.15 -31.01 -8.15
C ILE A 7 -21.01 -31.58 -7.31
N ARG A 8 -20.89 -31.14 -6.05
CA ARG A 8 -19.86 -31.67 -5.16
C ARG A 8 -20.01 -33.16 -4.91
N ASP A 9 -21.23 -33.61 -4.66
CA ASP A 9 -21.51 -35.00 -4.37
C ASP A 9 -21.20 -35.88 -5.62
N SER A 10 -21.49 -35.40 -6.81
CA SER A 10 -21.10 -36.06 -8.05
C SER A 10 -19.58 -36.14 -8.22
N LEU A 11 -18.85 -35.04 -7.98
CA LEU A 11 -17.39 -35.04 -8.08
C LEU A 11 -16.76 -35.97 -7.03
N LEU A 12 -17.33 -36.04 -5.84
CA LEU A 12 -16.86 -36.93 -4.78
C LEU A 12 -17.09 -38.42 -5.15
N GLN A 13 -18.20 -38.75 -5.83
CA GLN A 13 -18.47 -40.10 -6.32
C GLN A 13 -17.41 -40.56 -7.35
N TYR A 14 -16.89 -39.63 -8.16
CA TYR A 14 -15.81 -39.88 -9.11
C TYR A 14 -14.42 -39.77 -8.49
N GLY A 15 -14.29 -39.55 -7.17
CA GLY A 15 -13.01 -39.42 -6.47
C GLY A 15 -12.28 -38.10 -6.76
N LEU A 16 -12.99 -37.13 -7.32
CA LEU A 16 -12.42 -35.80 -7.64
C LEU A 16 -12.59 -34.84 -6.45
N PRO A 17 -11.51 -34.27 -5.90
CA PRO A 17 -11.59 -33.28 -4.84
C PRO A 17 -12.20 -31.98 -5.36
N ALA A 18 -13.04 -31.33 -4.54
CA ALA A 18 -13.67 -30.06 -4.88
C ALA A 18 -13.60 -29.09 -3.69
N VAL A 19 -13.20 -27.87 -3.95
CA VAL A 19 -13.12 -26.78 -2.96
C VAL A 19 -14.16 -25.72 -3.28
N ARG A 20 -14.83 -25.22 -2.25
CA ARG A 20 -15.85 -24.18 -2.36
C ARG A 20 -15.40 -22.87 -1.70
N TRP A 21 -16.06 -21.80 -2.05
CA TRP A 21 -15.85 -20.47 -1.45
C TRP A 21 -14.45 -19.91 -1.71
N VAL A 22 -13.91 -20.18 -2.88
CA VAL A 22 -12.68 -19.54 -3.36
C VAL A 22 -13.03 -18.16 -3.92
N GLY A 23 -12.31 -17.13 -3.48
CA GLY A 23 -12.51 -15.76 -3.97
C GLY A 23 -12.13 -15.60 -5.44
N GLY A 24 -12.74 -14.63 -6.13
CA GLY A 24 -12.44 -14.36 -7.55
C GLY A 24 -10.96 -14.07 -7.79
N PRO A 25 -10.32 -13.16 -7.05
CA PRO A 25 -8.88 -12.88 -7.20
C PRO A 25 -7.99 -14.11 -6.94
N GLU A 26 -8.36 -14.96 -5.97
CA GLU A 26 -7.63 -16.19 -5.67
C GLU A 26 -7.75 -17.20 -6.81
N MET A 27 -8.94 -17.33 -7.43
CA MET A 27 -9.15 -18.15 -8.62
C MET A 27 -8.29 -17.70 -9.79
N GLU A 28 -8.19 -16.39 -10.04
CA GLU A 28 -7.33 -15.84 -11.08
C GLU A 28 -5.84 -16.17 -10.83
N LEU A 29 -5.39 -16.05 -9.60
CA LEU A 29 -4.00 -16.41 -9.24
C LEU A 29 -3.73 -17.91 -9.40
N ILE A 30 -4.69 -18.77 -9.05
CA ILE A 30 -4.58 -20.21 -9.28
C ILE A 30 -4.51 -20.51 -10.79
N ALA A 31 -5.36 -19.88 -11.59
CA ALA A 31 -5.33 -20.03 -13.03
C ALA A 31 -3.99 -19.59 -13.65
N ILE A 32 -3.43 -18.48 -13.17
CA ILE A 32 -2.11 -17.99 -13.59
C ILE A 32 -1.00 -18.97 -13.19
N ALA A 33 -1.02 -19.46 -11.94
CA ALA A 33 0.01 -20.36 -11.43
C ALA A 33 0.02 -21.71 -12.15
N THR A 34 -1.17 -22.28 -12.39
CA THR A 34 -1.33 -23.60 -13.00
C THR A 34 -1.41 -23.56 -14.53
N ASN A 35 -1.45 -22.35 -15.12
CA ASN A 35 -1.70 -22.14 -16.55
C ASN A 35 -3.06 -22.67 -17.04
N GLY A 36 -4.03 -22.80 -16.12
CA GLY A 36 -5.40 -23.20 -16.41
C GLY A 36 -6.26 -22.02 -16.86
N ARG A 37 -7.47 -22.32 -17.32
CA ARG A 37 -8.48 -21.31 -17.66
C ARG A 37 -9.72 -21.45 -16.80
N ILE A 38 -10.24 -20.32 -16.31
CA ILE A 38 -11.50 -20.29 -15.58
C ILE A 38 -12.65 -20.55 -16.55
N VAL A 39 -13.46 -21.55 -16.26
CA VAL A 39 -14.58 -21.97 -17.10
C VAL A 39 -15.88 -21.78 -16.31
N PRO A 40 -16.83 -20.98 -16.81
CA PRO A 40 -18.09 -20.72 -16.10
C PRO A 40 -19.09 -21.88 -16.17
N ARG A 41 -18.98 -22.76 -17.15
CA ARG A 41 -19.89 -23.90 -17.37
C ARG A 41 -19.10 -25.20 -17.55
N PHE A 42 -19.61 -26.28 -17.02
CA PHE A 42 -18.98 -27.61 -17.19
C PHE A 42 -19.00 -28.11 -18.66
N GLU A 43 -19.97 -27.69 -19.45
CA GLU A 43 -20.08 -28.00 -20.85
C GLU A 43 -18.91 -27.47 -21.69
N ASP A 44 -18.34 -26.33 -21.22
CA ASP A 44 -17.21 -25.68 -21.88
C ASP A 44 -15.85 -26.24 -21.39
N LEU A 45 -15.85 -27.23 -20.48
CA LEU A 45 -14.64 -27.79 -19.92
C LEU A 45 -14.01 -28.78 -20.92
N THR A 46 -12.86 -28.40 -21.45
CA THR A 46 -12.05 -29.20 -22.39
C THR A 46 -10.66 -29.42 -21.75
N PRO A 47 -9.96 -30.54 -22.16
CA PRO A 47 -8.64 -30.85 -21.55
C PRO A 47 -7.60 -29.75 -21.69
N ASP A 48 -7.68 -28.95 -22.74
CA ASP A 48 -6.77 -27.81 -23.00
C ASP A 48 -6.97 -26.62 -22.02
N LYS A 49 -8.06 -26.61 -21.27
CA LYS A 49 -8.36 -25.58 -20.27
C LYS A 49 -7.93 -25.99 -18.86
N LEU A 50 -7.53 -27.23 -18.68
CA LEU A 50 -7.06 -27.73 -17.39
C LEU A 50 -5.68 -27.13 -17.06
N GLY A 51 -5.49 -26.76 -15.80
CA GLY A 51 -4.19 -26.36 -15.28
C GLY A 51 -3.35 -27.57 -14.88
N HIS A 52 -2.05 -27.37 -14.69
CA HIS A 52 -1.12 -28.39 -14.23
C HIS A 52 -0.40 -27.93 -12.96
N ALA A 53 -0.31 -28.81 -11.97
CA ALA A 53 0.47 -28.64 -10.77
C ALA A 53 1.17 -29.94 -10.41
N GLY A 54 2.39 -29.87 -9.91
CA GLY A 54 3.13 -31.05 -9.53
C GLY A 54 2.57 -31.71 -8.26
N LEU A 55 2.14 -30.90 -7.30
CA LEU A 55 1.61 -31.39 -6.04
C LEU A 55 0.42 -30.54 -5.55
N VAL A 56 -0.66 -31.22 -5.17
CA VAL A 56 -1.80 -30.61 -4.50
C VAL A 56 -2.04 -31.37 -3.19
N ARG A 57 -1.94 -30.68 -2.07
CA ARG A 57 -2.07 -31.29 -0.76
C ARG A 57 -2.86 -30.42 0.22
N GLU A 58 -3.49 -31.08 1.17
CA GLU A 58 -4.11 -30.43 2.33
C GLU A 58 -3.11 -30.39 3.47
N MET A 59 -2.92 -29.20 4.06
CA MET A 59 -2.07 -29.00 5.22
C MET A 59 -2.90 -28.48 6.39
N SER A 60 -2.66 -28.98 7.60
CA SER A 60 -3.17 -28.45 8.84
C SER A 60 -2.08 -27.70 9.60
N PHE A 61 -2.44 -26.64 10.29
CA PHE A 61 -1.49 -25.79 11.01
C PHE A 61 -1.82 -25.72 12.50
N GLY A 62 -0.82 -26.02 13.34
CA GLY A 62 -0.91 -25.90 14.78
C GLY A 62 -1.90 -26.89 15.40
N THR A 63 -2.52 -26.48 16.51
CA THR A 63 -3.51 -27.25 17.26
C THR A 63 -4.95 -26.96 16.86
N THR A 64 -5.17 -26.01 15.95
CA THR A 64 -6.49 -25.66 15.40
C THR A 64 -6.90 -26.64 14.31
N ARG A 65 -8.20 -26.75 14.07
CA ARG A 65 -8.74 -27.59 12.99
C ARG A 65 -8.69 -26.91 11.63
N ASP A 66 -7.95 -25.81 11.52
CA ASP A 66 -7.81 -25.06 10.28
C ASP A 66 -7.00 -25.86 9.28
N ARG A 67 -7.53 -25.96 8.08
CA ARG A 67 -6.92 -26.67 6.96
C ARG A 67 -6.77 -25.72 5.78
N MET A 68 -5.67 -25.87 5.08
CA MET A 68 -5.36 -25.09 3.87
C MET A 68 -5.04 -26.06 2.75
N LEU A 69 -5.61 -25.80 1.57
CA LEU A 69 -5.22 -26.48 0.34
C LEU A 69 -4.00 -25.75 -0.24
N VAL A 70 -2.94 -26.48 -0.49
CA VAL A 70 -1.68 -25.95 -1.04
C VAL A 70 -1.45 -26.57 -2.41
N ILE A 71 -1.17 -25.73 -3.38
CA ILE A 71 -0.84 -26.09 -4.76
C ILE A 71 0.63 -25.72 -4.96
N GLU A 72 1.46 -26.73 -5.16
CA GLU A 72 2.92 -26.62 -5.25
C GLU A 72 3.43 -27.12 -6.61
N GLU A 73 4.69 -26.80 -6.90
CA GLU A 73 5.37 -27.24 -8.13
C GLU A 73 4.62 -26.82 -9.41
N CYS A 74 4.09 -25.60 -9.41
CA CYS A 74 3.47 -25.04 -10.60
C CYS A 74 4.54 -24.61 -11.61
N ALA A 75 4.27 -24.81 -12.90
CA ALA A 75 5.17 -24.42 -13.98
C ALA A 75 5.40 -22.90 -14.05
N ASN A 76 4.43 -22.11 -13.62
CA ASN A 76 4.47 -20.65 -13.65
C ASN A 76 4.76 -20.07 -12.27
N THR A 77 5.89 -19.35 -12.15
CA THR A 77 6.33 -18.69 -10.91
C THR A 77 5.80 -17.26 -10.73
N ARG A 78 4.88 -16.79 -11.60
CA ARG A 78 4.34 -15.41 -11.54
C ARG A 78 3.33 -15.21 -10.41
N ALA A 79 2.76 -16.26 -9.88
CA ALA A 79 1.88 -16.22 -8.71
C ALA A 79 2.56 -16.94 -7.54
N VAL A 80 2.76 -16.23 -6.44
CA VAL A 80 3.38 -16.74 -5.21
C VAL A 80 2.54 -16.31 -4.03
N THR A 81 2.36 -17.21 -3.07
CA THR A 81 1.65 -16.94 -1.81
C THR A 81 2.65 -16.82 -0.66
N ALA A 82 2.63 -15.69 0.03
CA ALA A 82 3.35 -15.52 1.30
C ALA A 82 2.40 -15.84 2.45
N PHE A 83 2.65 -16.95 3.14
CA PHE A 83 1.82 -17.38 4.26
C PHE A 83 2.35 -16.84 5.60
N LEU A 84 1.58 -15.95 6.23
CA LEU A 84 1.92 -15.33 7.50
C LEU A 84 1.26 -16.08 8.66
N ARG A 85 2.04 -16.40 9.69
CA ARG A 85 1.58 -17.02 10.91
C ARG A 85 1.91 -16.16 12.12
N GLY A 86 1.03 -16.13 13.09
CA GLY A 86 1.22 -15.38 14.33
C GLY A 86 0.25 -15.83 15.41
N SER A 87 0.52 -15.46 16.65
CA SER A 87 -0.28 -15.84 17.82
C SER A 87 -1.58 -15.04 17.93
N ASN A 88 -1.63 -13.84 17.39
CA ASN A 88 -2.76 -12.93 17.49
C ASN A 88 -3.14 -12.41 16.09
N LYS A 89 -4.45 -12.33 15.84
CA LYS A 89 -5.00 -11.79 14.59
C LYS A 89 -4.55 -10.36 14.31
N MET A 90 -4.50 -9.49 15.32
CA MET A 90 -4.06 -8.11 15.15
C MET A 90 -2.60 -8.03 14.65
N VAL A 91 -1.72 -8.87 15.19
CA VAL A 91 -0.31 -8.95 14.76
C VAL A 91 -0.20 -9.44 13.32
N ILE A 92 -1.02 -10.42 12.93
CA ILE A 92 -1.05 -10.93 11.56
C ILE A 92 -1.56 -9.87 10.58
N ASP A 93 -2.63 -9.16 10.95
CA ASP A 93 -3.22 -8.11 10.12
C ASP A 93 -2.22 -6.95 9.92
N GLU A 94 -1.47 -6.58 10.96
CA GLU A 94 -0.42 -5.57 10.87
C GLU A 94 0.78 -6.04 10.04
N ALA A 95 1.23 -7.27 10.23
CA ALA A 95 2.30 -7.85 9.41
C ALA A 95 1.91 -7.94 7.93
N LYS A 96 0.63 -8.29 7.64
CA LYS A 96 0.09 -8.30 6.27
C LYS A 96 0.12 -6.91 5.64
N ARG A 97 -0.27 -5.88 6.41
CA ARG A 97 -0.26 -4.49 5.95
C ARG A 97 1.17 -4.01 5.67
N ALA A 98 2.08 -4.22 6.62
CA ALA A 98 3.48 -3.84 6.48
C ALA A 98 4.15 -4.52 5.27
N LEU A 99 3.86 -5.81 5.05
CA LEU A 99 4.36 -6.55 3.89
C LEU A 99 3.80 -5.99 2.57
N HIS A 100 2.51 -5.66 2.55
CA HIS A 100 1.87 -5.05 1.38
C HIS A 100 2.51 -3.70 1.04
N ASP A 101 2.73 -2.85 2.04
CA ASP A 101 3.36 -1.54 1.86
C ASP A 101 4.81 -1.68 1.35
N ALA A 102 5.58 -2.59 1.93
CA ALA A 102 6.93 -2.90 1.46
C ALA A 102 6.95 -3.35 -0.01
N MET A 103 6.02 -4.23 -0.42
CA MET A 103 5.90 -4.67 -1.81
C MET A 103 5.52 -3.52 -2.74
N CYS A 104 4.65 -2.60 -2.30
CA CYS A 104 4.29 -1.42 -3.09
C CYS A 104 5.48 -0.47 -3.29
N VAL A 105 6.32 -0.28 -2.27
CA VAL A 105 7.56 0.50 -2.37
C VAL A 105 8.52 -0.14 -3.36
N VAL A 106 8.79 -1.44 -3.24
CA VAL A 106 9.66 -2.18 -4.16
C VAL A 106 9.15 -2.09 -5.60
N ARG A 107 7.84 -2.28 -5.81
CA ARG A 107 7.21 -2.13 -7.13
C ARG A 107 7.42 -0.74 -7.72
N SER A 108 7.34 0.30 -6.91
CA SER A 108 7.58 1.68 -7.33
C SER A 108 9.03 1.91 -7.70
N LEU A 109 9.98 1.37 -6.93
CA LEU A 109 11.41 1.46 -7.18
C LEU A 109 11.87 0.70 -8.44
N VAL A 110 11.21 -0.41 -8.77
CA VAL A 110 11.47 -1.13 -10.04
C VAL A 110 11.06 -0.28 -11.26
N ARG A 111 10.01 0.54 -11.13
CA ARG A 111 9.55 1.42 -12.19
C ARG A 111 10.40 2.70 -12.31
N ASP A 112 10.76 3.28 -11.17
CA ASP A 112 11.57 4.49 -11.06
C ASP A 112 12.43 4.37 -9.80
N ASN A 113 13.74 4.25 -9.98
CA ASN A 113 14.71 4.05 -8.92
C ASN A 113 15.10 5.32 -8.15
N ARG A 114 14.47 6.45 -8.45
CA ARG A 114 14.73 7.71 -7.75
C ARG A 114 14.07 7.70 -6.37
N VAL A 115 14.85 8.10 -5.37
CA VAL A 115 14.42 8.18 -3.98
C VAL A 115 14.60 9.59 -3.45
N VAL A 116 13.80 9.92 -2.44
CA VAL A 116 13.91 11.14 -1.63
C VAL A 116 14.03 10.76 -0.16
N TYR A 117 14.47 11.67 0.68
CA TYR A 117 14.51 11.44 2.11
C TYR A 117 13.09 11.41 2.68
N GLY A 118 12.82 10.43 3.53
CA GLY A 118 11.55 10.27 4.24
C GLY A 118 11.48 11.06 5.54
N GLY A 119 10.57 10.65 6.44
CA GLY A 119 10.41 11.35 7.72
C GLY A 119 9.90 12.79 7.58
N GLY A 120 9.17 13.11 6.50
CA GLY A 120 8.70 14.47 6.23
C GLY A 120 9.77 15.43 5.69
N ALA A 121 11.00 14.96 5.45
CA ALA A 121 12.10 15.79 4.97
C ALA A 121 11.83 16.40 3.58
N ALA A 122 11.27 15.61 2.67
CA ALA A 122 10.91 16.06 1.34
C ALA A 122 9.80 17.12 1.36
N GLU A 123 8.82 16.97 2.24
CA GLU A 123 7.72 17.91 2.44
C GLU A 123 8.21 19.24 3.02
N VAL A 124 9.12 19.19 4.02
CA VAL A 124 9.73 20.39 4.58
C VAL A 124 10.56 21.14 3.53
N CYS A 125 11.37 20.43 2.75
CA CYS A 125 12.14 21.03 1.67
C CYS A 125 11.22 21.69 0.62
N ALA A 126 10.14 21.01 0.24
CA ALA A 126 9.14 21.56 -0.67
C ALA A 126 8.42 22.77 -0.06
N SER A 127 8.07 22.74 1.21
CA SER A 127 7.44 23.86 1.93
C SER A 127 8.32 25.11 1.89
N ILE A 128 9.62 24.97 2.16
CA ILE A 128 10.58 26.09 2.10
C ILE A 128 10.66 26.67 0.68
N ALA A 129 10.79 25.83 -0.33
CA ALA A 129 10.87 26.27 -1.73
C ALA A 129 9.58 26.97 -2.20
N VAL A 130 8.41 26.44 -1.83
CA VAL A 130 7.10 27.04 -2.14
C VAL A 130 6.93 28.37 -1.43
N ALA A 131 7.36 28.49 -0.16
CA ALA A 131 7.31 29.76 0.57
C ALA A 131 8.16 30.84 -0.10
N GLN A 132 9.37 30.49 -0.54
CA GLN A 132 10.25 31.40 -1.27
C GLN A 132 9.63 31.84 -2.61
N SER A 133 9.07 30.89 -3.37
CA SER A 133 8.38 31.21 -4.63
C SER A 133 7.14 32.09 -4.41
N ALA A 134 6.45 31.95 -3.26
CA ALA A 134 5.30 32.79 -2.95
C ALA A 134 5.68 34.28 -2.81
N ASP A 135 6.88 34.60 -2.34
CA ASP A 135 7.34 35.98 -2.18
C ASP A 135 7.58 36.70 -3.53
N GLU A 136 7.77 35.93 -4.61
CA GLU A 136 7.95 36.43 -5.97
C GLU A 136 6.61 36.77 -6.67
N ILE A 137 5.48 36.27 -6.13
CA ILE A 137 4.15 36.43 -6.74
C ILE A 137 3.54 37.75 -6.25
N ALA A 138 3.32 38.68 -7.18
CA ALA A 138 2.76 39.99 -6.88
C ALA A 138 1.22 40.03 -6.78
N SER A 139 0.53 38.92 -7.03
CA SER A 139 -0.94 38.83 -7.07
C SER A 139 -1.54 38.21 -5.81
N MET A 140 -2.88 38.21 -5.69
CA MET A 140 -3.60 37.53 -4.62
C MET A 140 -3.32 36.03 -4.53
N GLU A 141 -2.82 35.44 -5.61
CA GLU A 141 -2.40 34.04 -5.66
C GLU A 141 -1.29 33.70 -4.66
N GLN A 142 -0.54 34.68 -4.21
CA GLN A 142 0.46 34.57 -3.15
C GLN A 142 -0.12 33.92 -1.88
N TYR A 143 -1.35 34.31 -1.50
CA TYR A 143 -1.99 33.74 -0.30
C TYR A 143 -2.28 32.25 -0.45
N ALA A 144 -2.73 31.81 -1.62
CA ALA A 144 -2.97 30.41 -1.91
C ALA A 144 -1.65 29.60 -1.90
N THR A 145 -0.59 30.16 -2.46
CA THR A 145 0.75 29.54 -2.48
C THR A 145 1.32 29.40 -1.06
N ARG A 146 1.16 30.43 -0.22
CA ARG A 146 1.57 30.34 1.20
C ARG A 146 0.74 29.33 1.98
N ALA A 147 -0.57 29.27 1.74
CA ALA A 147 -1.44 28.26 2.34
C ALA A 147 -1.03 26.83 1.95
N PHE A 148 -0.61 26.62 0.69
CA PHE A 148 -0.09 25.34 0.23
C PHE A 148 1.23 24.97 0.93
N SER A 149 2.15 25.92 1.10
CA SER A 149 3.37 25.72 1.89
C SER A 149 3.04 25.30 3.33
N ALA A 150 2.10 25.98 3.98
CA ALA A 150 1.65 25.62 5.33
C ALA A 150 1.00 24.23 5.39
N ALA A 151 0.26 23.83 4.35
CA ALA A 151 -0.34 22.51 4.27
C ALA A 151 0.71 21.39 4.18
N LEU A 152 1.85 21.63 3.52
CA LEU A 152 2.96 20.67 3.47
C LEU A 152 3.59 20.44 4.85
N ASP A 153 3.61 21.44 5.70
CA ASP A 153 4.14 21.34 7.07
C ASP A 153 3.28 20.47 8.00
N VAL A 154 2.02 20.24 7.66
CA VAL A 154 1.11 19.41 8.47
C VAL A 154 1.59 17.95 8.53
N ILE A 155 2.25 17.46 7.49
CA ILE A 155 2.75 16.07 7.44
C ILE A 155 3.86 15.84 8.50
N PRO A 156 4.96 16.62 8.53
CA PRO A 156 5.96 16.47 9.58
C PRO A 156 5.42 16.81 10.98
N LEU A 157 4.47 17.73 11.12
CA LEU A 157 3.81 18.01 12.41
C LEU A 157 3.07 16.78 12.93
N ALA A 158 2.26 16.13 12.08
CA ALA A 158 1.55 14.91 12.43
C ALA A 158 2.49 13.75 12.75
N LEU A 159 3.62 13.63 12.04
CA LEU A 159 4.65 12.63 12.36
C LEU A 159 5.23 12.86 13.76
N ALA A 160 5.56 14.10 14.09
CA ALA A 160 6.10 14.46 15.41
C ALA A 160 5.07 14.20 16.53
N GLU A 161 3.83 14.62 16.33
CA GLU A 161 2.73 14.40 17.28
C GLU A 161 2.49 12.91 17.55
N ASN A 162 2.37 12.10 16.50
CA ASN A 162 2.15 10.66 16.62
C ASN A 162 3.35 9.92 17.22
N SER A 163 4.54 10.51 17.15
CA SER A 163 5.75 9.97 17.76
C SER A 163 5.97 10.43 19.20
N GLY A 164 5.05 11.26 19.75
CA GLY A 164 5.15 11.79 21.11
C GLY A 164 6.20 12.90 21.28
N LEU A 165 6.63 13.52 20.19
CA LEU A 165 7.55 14.66 20.19
C LEU A 165 6.77 15.98 20.28
N ALA A 166 7.43 17.08 20.65
CA ALA A 166 6.88 18.43 20.55
C ALA A 166 6.81 18.86 19.07
N PRO A 167 5.60 18.96 18.45
CA PRO A 167 5.50 19.09 16.99
C PRO A 167 6.14 20.37 16.45
N ILE A 168 5.86 21.51 17.12
CA ILE A 168 6.32 22.84 16.70
C ILE A 168 7.84 22.95 16.81
N GLU A 169 8.42 22.48 17.92
CA GLU A 169 9.86 22.52 18.14
C GLU A 169 10.60 21.61 17.15
N SER A 170 10.07 20.40 16.93
CA SER A 170 10.64 19.43 15.99
C SER A 170 10.64 19.96 14.57
N LEU A 171 9.53 20.55 14.12
CA LEU A 171 9.44 21.16 12.80
C LEU A 171 10.39 22.34 12.64
N ALA A 172 10.43 23.24 13.64
CA ALA A 172 11.31 24.41 13.63
C ALA A 172 12.80 24.00 13.56
N MET A 173 13.18 22.96 14.32
CA MET A 173 14.54 22.41 14.30
C MET A 173 14.91 21.85 12.93
N VAL A 174 14.01 21.06 12.33
CA VAL A 174 14.26 20.46 11.00
C VAL A 174 14.36 21.55 9.93
N LYS A 175 13.45 22.53 9.92
CA LYS A 175 13.50 23.67 9.00
C LYS A 175 14.80 24.48 9.14
N SER A 176 15.17 24.79 10.37
CA SER A 176 16.42 25.52 10.65
C SER A 176 17.65 24.78 10.11
N LYS A 177 17.73 23.45 10.34
CA LYS A 177 18.84 22.64 9.84
C LYS A 177 18.86 22.58 8.31
N GLN A 178 17.71 22.37 7.68
CA GLN A 178 17.64 22.32 6.20
C GLN A 178 18.04 23.65 5.56
N VAL A 179 17.65 24.79 6.14
CA VAL A 179 18.03 26.12 5.66
C VAL A 179 19.52 26.39 5.90
N THR A 180 20.03 26.09 7.11
CA THR A 180 21.42 26.39 7.48
C THR A 180 22.42 25.55 6.70
N GLU A 181 22.14 24.27 6.53
CA GLU A 181 23.03 23.33 5.82
C GLU A 181 22.72 23.22 4.33
N SER A 182 21.62 23.83 3.87
CA SER A 182 21.13 23.72 2.48
C SER A 182 21.00 22.26 2.02
N ASP A 183 20.59 21.37 2.93
CA ASP A 183 20.52 19.94 2.70
C ASP A 183 19.14 19.38 3.12
N ALA A 184 18.47 18.69 2.20
CA ALA A 184 17.14 18.10 2.39
C ALA A 184 17.13 16.81 3.23
N ARG A 185 18.26 16.37 3.79
CA ARG A 185 18.38 15.08 4.51
C ARG A 185 17.74 15.08 5.91
N TYR A 186 17.39 16.24 6.44
CA TYR A 186 16.84 16.36 7.78
C TYR A 186 15.33 16.18 7.80
N GLY A 187 14.84 15.26 8.62
CA GLY A 187 13.43 14.93 8.83
C GLY A 187 13.12 14.66 10.30
N ILE A 188 11.91 14.19 10.58
CA ILE A 188 11.47 13.84 11.93
C ILE A 188 11.89 12.42 12.27
N ASP A 189 12.59 12.25 13.38
CA ASP A 189 12.96 10.92 13.91
C ASP A 189 11.80 10.32 14.71
N CYS A 190 10.97 9.53 14.02
CA CYS A 190 9.84 8.83 14.63
C CYS A 190 10.24 7.65 15.53
N MET A 191 11.51 7.23 15.50
CA MET A 191 11.99 6.07 16.26
C MET A 191 12.67 6.47 17.59
N GLY A 192 12.76 7.77 17.88
CA GLY A 192 13.37 8.27 19.11
C GLY A 192 14.87 8.00 19.23
N ARG A 193 15.58 7.85 18.11
CA ARG A 193 17.04 7.60 18.09
C ARG A 193 17.87 8.84 18.35
N GLY A 194 17.24 10.02 18.40
CA GLY A 194 17.92 11.31 18.59
C GLY A 194 18.65 11.81 17.34
N ASN A 195 18.49 11.16 16.21
CA ASN A 195 19.15 11.52 14.95
C ASN A 195 18.12 11.88 13.88
N ASN A 196 18.08 13.17 13.52
CA ASN A 196 17.18 13.68 12.49
C ASN A 196 17.76 13.57 11.07
N ASN A 197 18.91 12.93 10.89
CA ASN A 197 19.50 12.69 9.58
C ASN A 197 18.92 11.41 8.93
N MET A 198 17.98 11.60 8.03
CA MET A 198 17.27 10.49 7.37
C MET A 198 18.20 9.61 6.50
N LYS A 199 19.32 10.15 6.04
CA LYS A 199 20.33 9.38 5.32
C LYS A 199 20.99 8.33 6.22
N GLU A 200 21.37 8.72 7.43
CA GLU A 200 21.98 7.82 8.41
C GLU A 200 20.97 6.83 9.01
N CYS A 201 19.73 7.28 9.15
CA CYS A 201 18.63 6.43 9.60
C CYS A 201 18.12 5.46 8.53
N HIS A 202 18.59 5.57 7.29
CA HIS A 202 18.15 4.78 6.13
C HIS A 202 16.65 4.90 5.84
N VAL A 203 16.08 6.11 6.02
CA VAL A 203 14.65 6.38 5.76
C VAL A 203 14.52 7.07 4.41
N PHE A 204 14.02 6.31 3.41
CA PHE A 204 13.85 6.77 2.04
C PHE A 204 12.43 6.48 1.55
N ASP A 205 11.91 7.39 0.73
CA ASP A 205 10.63 7.25 0.04
C ASP A 205 10.84 7.28 -1.48
N PRO A 206 10.06 6.51 -2.26
CA PRO A 206 10.09 6.62 -3.72
C PRO A 206 9.63 7.99 -4.19
N LEU A 207 10.41 8.65 -5.05
CA LEU A 207 10.06 9.95 -5.62
C LEU A 207 8.71 9.92 -6.35
N VAL A 208 8.43 8.83 -7.07
CA VAL A 208 7.16 8.63 -7.78
C VAL A 208 5.97 8.73 -6.83
N SER A 209 6.06 8.07 -5.67
CA SER A 209 4.98 8.09 -4.67
C SER A 209 4.74 9.49 -4.12
N LYS A 210 5.79 10.21 -3.75
CA LYS A 210 5.68 11.60 -3.24
C LYS A 210 5.07 12.53 -4.28
N ARG A 211 5.54 12.46 -5.52
CA ARG A 211 4.98 13.26 -6.61
C ARG A 211 3.49 12.99 -6.83
N GLN A 212 3.09 11.71 -6.82
CA GLN A 212 1.68 11.34 -6.99
C GLN A 212 0.82 11.77 -5.81
N GLN A 213 1.31 11.68 -4.58
CA GLN A 213 0.62 12.16 -3.39
C GLN A 213 0.27 13.65 -3.50
N LEU A 214 1.23 14.49 -3.86
CA LEU A 214 1.02 15.93 -4.03
C LEU A 214 0.04 16.25 -5.15
N LEU A 215 0.16 15.58 -6.29
CA LEU A 215 -0.73 15.78 -7.44
C LEU A 215 -2.18 15.36 -7.10
N LEU A 216 -2.37 14.18 -6.51
CA LEU A 216 -3.69 13.67 -6.16
C LEU A 216 -4.35 14.51 -5.05
N ALA A 217 -3.59 14.93 -4.03
CA ALA A 217 -4.08 15.83 -2.98
C ALA A 217 -4.58 17.15 -3.58
N THR A 218 -3.79 17.76 -4.47
CA THR A 218 -4.18 18.99 -5.16
C THR A 218 -5.43 18.80 -6.02
N GLN A 219 -5.53 17.69 -6.74
CA GLN A 219 -6.73 17.38 -7.54
C GLN A 219 -7.97 17.20 -6.66
N LEU A 220 -7.83 16.53 -5.50
CA LEU A 220 -8.92 16.35 -4.55
C LEU A 220 -9.39 17.69 -3.97
N VAL A 221 -8.46 18.53 -3.50
CA VAL A 221 -8.79 19.88 -3.00
C VAL A 221 -9.50 20.70 -4.08
N ARG A 222 -8.99 20.66 -5.32
CA ARG A 222 -9.62 21.35 -6.45
C ARG A 222 -11.04 20.83 -6.74
N ALA A 223 -11.28 19.51 -6.57
CA ALA A 223 -12.61 18.93 -6.74
C ALA A 223 -13.56 19.40 -5.62
N VAL A 224 -13.11 19.39 -4.36
CA VAL A 224 -13.90 19.85 -3.20
C VAL A 224 -14.25 21.34 -3.31
N LEU A 225 -13.29 22.17 -3.71
CA LEU A 225 -13.53 23.63 -3.89
C LEU A 225 -14.48 23.99 -5.02
N LYS A 226 -14.82 23.02 -5.89
CA LYS A 226 -15.84 23.21 -6.95
C LYS A 226 -17.26 22.81 -6.56
N ILE A 227 -17.44 22.31 -5.34
CA ILE A 227 -18.76 21.92 -4.84
C ILE A 227 -19.46 23.19 -4.35
N ASP A 228 -20.55 23.56 -5.00
CA ASP A 228 -21.33 24.74 -4.67
C ASP A 228 -22.50 24.41 -3.75
N ASP A 229 -23.05 23.19 -3.83
CA ASP A 229 -24.25 22.81 -3.09
C ASP A 229 -24.21 21.34 -2.63
N VAL A 230 -24.82 21.07 -1.49
CA VAL A 230 -24.97 19.73 -0.90
C VAL A 230 -26.45 19.46 -0.63
N ILE A 231 -27.03 18.48 -1.32
CA ILE A 231 -28.43 18.09 -1.17
C ILE A 231 -28.47 16.83 -0.30
N GLU A 232 -29.09 16.93 0.88
CA GLU A 232 -29.41 15.79 1.73
C GLU A 232 -30.82 15.28 1.43
N GLN A 233 -30.91 13.99 1.14
CA GLN A 233 -32.20 13.32 1.02
C GLN A 233 -32.62 12.77 2.38
N HIS A 234 -33.62 13.38 3.00
CA HIS A 234 -34.22 12.81 4.20
C HIS A 234 -35.10 11.62 3.78
N ALA A 235 -34.79 10.43 4.33
CA ALA A 235 -35.56 9.21 4.16
C ALA A 235 -36.78 9.18 5.11
#